data_edc76684f2d3a8b3b73a102cfdca3a31
#
_entry.id   edc76684f2d3a8b3b73a102cfdca3a31
#
_cell.length_a   1.000
_cell.length_b   1.000
_cell.length_c   1.000
_cell.angle_alpha   90.00
_cell.angle_beta   90.00
_cell.angle_gamma   90.00
#
_symmetry.space_group_name_H-M   'P 1'
#
loop_
_entity.id
_entity.type
_entity.pdbx_description
1 polymer ?
#
loop_
_entity_poly.entity_id
_entity_poly.type
_entity_poly.pdbx_seq_one_letter_code
_entity_poly.pdbx_strand_id
1 'polypeptide(L)'
;MKVMKIKNILFLLALALPALVLTSCQSEEDDAFNESSSLRLQQAMNEAKNVLRSAQYGWVMDYYIGDDQQYGGRAMTVKFDSLTCTVASESMPKECTSYYKMSTDQGPVLTFDTYNEVLHELSTPSSTNYEGYHADFEFVVESATPELVVLRGKRIGNYAYLHPLTEAPLDYLAKVNAMRDSIYVATADGMIGSDSVSASFDYDSRTVTFNYTNNSVDEQVPVAFTYTDSGIRLYDDVDVNGTTLSEFAYNGNGMTFSGINAGANNFAMIGSVPDDYVSFEKFAGNYRLLYYVPGNNNDMVESTIDVTLTPSEDGTSYNMSGLNPNFEVVLHFNRQAGRLEWNTQAVGQQGSNIIWLNAMNWASGANIFPAYTGCGMVTVWNGDSENPVYNWVTNSDVNLTTDSFCFWLTDSSGQSLGQFTEWGVNGYVLMLNITSMTKLN
;
A
#
# COMPACT_ATOMS: atom_id res chain seq x y z
N MET A 1 26.35 -65.07 -52.93
CA MET A 1 26.10 -64.07 -51.88
C MET A 1 24.80 -64.54 -51.14
N LYS A 2 24.93 -65.13 -49.95
CA LYS A 2 23.81 -65.67 -49.20
C LYS A 2 23.03 -64.54 -48.48
N VAL A 3 21.81 -64.30 -48.86
CA VAL A 3 20.92 -63.38 -48.18
C VAL A 3 20.61 -63.95 -46.79
N MET A 4 21.13 -63.31 -45.76
CA MET A 4 20.82 -63.61 -44.39
C MET A 4 19.38 -63.14 -44.11
N LYS A 5 18.54 -64.08 -43.66
CA LYS A 5 17.11 -63.85 -43.47
C LYS A 5 16.88 -62.80 -42.33
N ILE A 6 16.05 -61.81 -42.60
CA ILE A 6 15.66 -60.72 -41.69
C ILE A 6 15.31 -61.17 -40.29
N LYS A 7 14.82 -62.39 -40.14
CA LYS A 7 14.47 -63.01 -38.81
C LYS A 7 15.71 -63.21 -37.89
N ASN A 8 16.92 -63.44 -38.45
CA ASN A 8 18.13 -63.63 -37.64
C ASN A 8 18.75 -62.27 -37.18
N ILE A 9 18.48 -61.20 -37.91
CA ILE A 9 18.87 -59.84 -37.54
C ILE A 9 17.98 -59.34 -36.40
N LEU A 10 16.69 -59.59 -36.47
CA LEU A 10 15.72 -59.26 -35.41
C LEU A 10 16.00 -60.01 -34.11
N PHE A 11 16.46 -61.28 -34.19
CA PHE A 11 16.78 -62.08 -32.99
C PHE A 11 18.09 -61.59 -32.32
N LEU A 12 19.09 -61.17 -33.11
CA LEU A 12 20.31 -60.55 -32.59
C LEU A 12 20.08 -59.18 -31.99
N LEU A 13 19.21 -58.36 -32.56
CA LEU A 13 18.78 -57.08 -31.98
C LEU A 13 17.98 -57.27 -30.68
N ALA A 14 17.15 -58.28 -30.59
CA ALA A 14 16.38 -58.57 -29.38
C ALA A 14 17.21 -59.13 -28.22
N LEU A 15 18.39 -59.76 -28.50
CA LEU A 15 19.32 -60.18 -27.46
C LEU A 15 20.29 -59.05 -27.02
N ALA A 16 20.52 -58.04 -27.84
CA ALA A 16 21.37 -56.91 -27.50
C ALA A 16 20.67 -55.84 -26.66
N LEU A 17 19.31 -55.72 -26.74
CA LEU A 17 18.55 -54.77 -25.97
C LEU A 17 18.60 -54.97 -24.43
N PRO A 18 18.49 -56.18 -23.87
CA PRO A 18 18.60 -56.37 -22.43
C PRO A 18 19.99 -56.14 -21.87
N ALA A 19 21.05 -56.28 -22.70
CA ALA A 19 22.44 -56.03 -22.27
C ALA A 19 22.78 -54.51 -22.17
N LEU A 20 22.06 -53.65 -22.90
CA LEU A 20 22.20 -52.21 -22.83
C LEU A 20 21.42 -51.58 -21.65
N VAL A 21 20.41 -52.28 -21.13
CA VAL A 21 19.61 -51.79 -19.98
C VAL A 21 20.28 -52.16 -18.64
N LEU A 22 21.18 -53.10 -18.61
CA LEU A 22 21.85 -53.52 -17.38
C LEU A 22 23.15 -52.79 -17.06
N THR A 23 23.64 -51.91 -17.95
CA THR A 23 24.80 -51.05 -17.68
C THR A 23 24.43 -49.62 -17.27
N SER A 24 23.14 -49.35 -17.10
CA SER A 24 22.66 -48.00 -16.73
C SER A 24 22.46 -47.78 -15.23
N CYS A 25 22.99 -48.64 -14.37
CA CYS A 25 22.91 -48.46 -12.93
C CYS A 25 24.23 -48.71 -12.21
N GLN A 26 25.27 -48.05 -12.68
CA GLN A 26 26.47 -47.70 -11.90
C GLN A 26 27.22 -46.55 -12.60
N SER A 27 26.59 -45.39 -12.65
CA SER A 27 27.36 -44.19 -12.52
C SER A 27 27.60 -44.07 -11.01
N GLU A 28 28.82 -44.37 -10.57
CA GLU A 28 29.36 -43.63 -9.44
C GLU A 28 29.25 -42.16 -9.90
N GLU A 29 28.16 -41.47 -9.46
CA GLU A 29 28.23 -40.03 -9.41
C GLU A 29 29.40 -39.77 -8.47
N ASP A 30 30.54 -39.34 -9.04
CA ASP A 30 31.54 -38.62 -8.28
C ASP A 30 30.76 -37.55 -7.54
N ASP A 31 30.57 -37.76 -6.23
CA ASP A 31 29.93 -36.78 -5.37
C ASP A 31 30.71 -35.50 -5.54
N ALA A 32 30.20 -34.59 -6.38
CA ALA A 32 30.81 -33.28 -6.63
C ALA A 32 30.96 -32.49 -5.31
N PHE A 33 30.42 -33.07 -4.24
CA PHE A 33 30.42 -32.52 -2.89
C PHE A 33 30.84 -33.60 -1.89
N ASN A 34 31.74 -33.23 -0.99
CA ASN A 34 32.24 -34.11 0.08
C ASN A 34 31.18 -34.47 1.15
N GLU A 35 29.97 -33.88 1.10
CA GLU A 35 28.94 -34.04 2.10
C GLU A 35 27.59 -34.37 1.45
N SER A 36 26.75 -35.14 2.15
CA SER A 36 25.40 -35.48 1.69
C SER A 36 24.49 -34.22 1.55
N SER A 37 23.57 -34.25 0.61
CA SER A 37 22.61 -33.17 0.38
C SER A 37 21.86 -32.76 1.65
N SER A 38 21.47 -33.73 2.49
CA SER A 38 20.77 -33.48 3.75
C SER A 38 21.66 -32.76 4.77
N LEU A 39 22.95 -33.06 4.82
CA LEU A 39 23.86 -32.40 5.74
C LEU A 39 24.10 -30.96 5.31
N ARG A 40 24.30 -30.70 4.02
CA ARG A 40 24.44 -29.34 3.47
C ARG A 40 23.18 -28.49 3.72
N LEU A 41 21.98 -29.03 3.53
CA LEU A 41 20.73 -28.34 3.83
C LEU A 41 20.63 -28.00 5.33
N GLN A 42 21.02 -28.92 6.21
CA GLN A 42 21.03 -28.68 7.66
C GLN A 42 22.04 -27.61 8.05
N GLN A 43 23.20 -27.57 7.42
CA GLN A 43 24.23 -26.54 7.62
C GLN A 43 23.71 -25.18 7.17
N ALA A 44 23.18 -25.08 5.94
CA ALA A 44 22.62 -23.84 5.40
C ALA A 44 21.46 -23.30 6.27
N MET A 45 20.60 -24.19 6.79
CA MET A 45 19.55 -23.81 7.73
C MET A 45 20.13 -23.24 9.04
N ASN A 46 21.17 -23.88 9.60
CA ASN A 46 21.81 -23.42 10.82
C ASN A 46 22.54 -22.09 10.62
N GLU A 47 23.20 -21.90 9.48
CA GLU A 47 23.86 -20.64 9.10
C GLU A 47 22.83 -19.52 8.98
N ALA A 48 21.73 -19.73 8.23
CA ALA A 48 20.64 -18.78 8.11
C ALA A 48 20.05 -18.41 9.47
N LYS A 49 19.82 -19.42 10.35
CA LYS A 49 19.33 -19.19 11.70
C LYS A 49 20.28 -18.34 12.55
N ASN A 50 21.58 -18.58 12.42
CA ASN A 50 22.59 -17.80 13.14
C ASN A 50 22.62 -16.35 12.65
N VAL A 51 22.53 -16.12 11.33
CA VAL A 51 22.45 -14.78 10.76
C VAL A 51 21.19 -14.05 11.23
N LEU A 52 20.01 -14.66 11.14
CA LEU A 52 18.76 -14.06 11.59
C LEU A 52 18.82 -13.58 13.06
N ARG A 53 19.56 -14.28 13.90
CA ARG A 53 19.73 -13.98 15.34
C ARG A 53 20.89 -13.02 15.65
N SER A 54 21.74 -12.69 14.67
CA SER A 54 22.96 -11.92 14.88
C SER A 54 22.74 -10.43 15.09
N ALA A 55 21.66 -9.85 14.51
CA ALA A 55 21.39 -8.43 14.57
C ALA A 55 20.95 -7.99 15.97
N GLN A 56 21.70 -7.07 16.57
CA GLN A 56 21.50 -6.63 17.97
C GLN A 56 20.09 -6.09 18.21
N TYR A 57 19.59 -5.24 17.31
CA TYR A 57 18.26 -4.63 17.38
C TYR A 57 17.22 -5.38 16.54
N GLY A 58 17.63 -6.45 15.84
CA GLY A 58 16.82 -7.13 14.83
C GLY A 58 17.01 -6.53 13.45
N TRP A 59 16.01 -6.67 12.62
CA TRP A 59 16.04 -6.35 11.20
C TRP A 59 14.90 -5.40 10.83
N VAL A 60 15.15 -4.49 9.91
CA VAL A 60 14.10 -3.88 9.08
C VAL A 60 13.74 -4.91 8.03
N MET A 61 12.48 -5.20 7.86
CA MET A 61 11.95 -6.10 6.86
C MET A 61 11.11 -5.28 5.87
N ASP A 62 11.67 -5.01 4.70
CA ASP A 62 10.95 -4.42 3.57
C ASP A 62 10.15 -5.53 2.91
N TYR A 63 8.87 -5.64 3.22
CA TYR A 63 8.02 -6.73 2.77
C TYR A 63 7.09 -6.27 1.66
N TYR A 64 7.33 -6.75 0.44
CA TYR A 64 6.53 -6.44 -0.74
C TYR A 64 5.42 -7.47 -0.91
N ILE A 65 4.17 -7.02 -0.93
CA ILE A 65 2.98 -7.87 -0.84
C ILE A 65 2.08 -7.74 -2.06
N GLY A 66 1.27 -8.77 -2.28
CA GLY A 66 0.38 -8.89 -3.42
C GLY A 66 1.01 -9.61 -4.61
N ASP A 67 0.17 -9.96 -5.57
CA ASP A 67 0.64 -10.47 -6.84
C ASP A 67 1.34 -9.31 -7.59
N ASP A 68 2.55 -9.54 -8.07
CA ASP A 68 3.36 -8.50 -8.73
C ASP A 68 3.52 -7.19 -7.92
N GLN A 69 3.61 -7.30 -6.58
CA GLN A 69 3.80 -6.20 -5.62
C GLN A 69 2.71 -5.12 -5.67
N GLN A 70 1.51 -5.46 -6.09
CA GLN A 70 0.39 -4.52 -6.34
C GLN A 70 0.00 -3.66 -5.12
N TYR A 71 0.39 -4.03 -3.91
CA TYR A 71 0.17 -3.26 -2.69
C TYR A 71 1.44 -2.59 -2.16
N GLY A 72 2.52 -2.62 -2.94
CA GLY A 72 3.81 -2.04 -2.59
C GLY A 72 4.50 -2.69 -1.40
N GLY A 73 5.53 -2.04 -0.90
CA GLY A 73 6.29 -2.48 0.26
C GLY A 73 5.68 -2.02 1.58
N ARG A 74 5.85 -2.84 2.61
CA ARG A 74 5.51 -2.51 4.00
C ARG A 74 6.77 -2.54 4.85
N ALA A 75 7.04 -1.45 5.54
CA ALA A 75 8.15 -1.39 6.49
C ALA A 75 7.74 -2.10 7.79
N MET A 76 8.48 -3.16 8.10
CA MET A 76 8.30 -3.94 9.30
C MET A 76 9.61 -4.06 10.04
N THR A 77 9.57 -4.44 11.30
CA THR A 77 10.75 -4.82 12.07
C THR A 77 10.58 -6.24 12.60
N VAL A 78 11.64 -7.02 12.57
CA VAL A 78 11.63 -8.37 13.13
C VAL A 78 12.92 -8.66 13.89
N LYS A 79 12.78 -9.15 15.11
CA LYS A 79 13.90 -9.60 15.93
C LYS A 79 13.72 -11.06 16.30
N PHE A 80 14.73 -11.87 16.00
CA PHE A 80 14.71 -13.31 16.26
C PHE A 80 15.49 -13.64 17.53
N ASP A 81 14.87 -14.45 18.40
CA ASP A 81 15.49 -15.09 19.56
C ASP A 81 15.69 -16.60 19.27
N SER A 82 15.91 -17.40 20.29
CA SER A 82 16.12 -18.85 20.15
C SER A 82 14.93 -19.60 19.54
N LEU A 83 13.71 -19.24 19.93
CA LEU A 83 12.45 -19.89 19.54
C LEU A 83 11.38 -18.90 19.08
N THR A 84 11.50 -17.64 19.43
CA THR A 84 10.49 -16.62 19.18
C THR A 84 11.03 -15.52 18.28
N CYS A 85 10.13 -14.83 17.61
CA CYS A 85 10.40 -13.58 16.94
C CYS A 85 9.44 -12.50 17.44
N THR A 86 9.91 -11.28 17.51
CA THR A 86 9.12 -10.09 17.83
C THR A 86 9.01 -9.23 16.60
N VAL A 87 7.79 -8.93 16.16
CA VAL A 87 7.49 -8.21 14.92
C VAL A 87 6.67 -6.96 15.26
N ALA A 88 6.92 -5.88 14.55
CA ALA A 88 6.08 -4.69 14.50
C ALA A 88 6.04 -4.16 13.06
N SER A 89 5.07 -3.35 12.71
CA SER A 89 4.96 -2.72 11.38
C SER A 89 4.66 -1.23 11.48
N GLU A 90 4.84 -0.52 10.39
CA GLU A 90 4.48 0.90 10.29
C GLU A 90 2.97 1.17 10.48
N SER A 91 2.10 0.22 10.06
CA SER A 91 0.65 0.28 10.27
C SER A 91 0.24 -0.13 11.69
N MET A 92 1.03 -0.99 12.32
CA MET A 92 0.83 -1.45 13.69
C MET A 92 2.14 -1.33 14.47
N PRO A 93 2.51 -0.11 14.96
CA PRO A 93 3.77 0.14 15.65
C PRO A 93 3.72 -0.38 17.10
N LYS A 94 3.43 -1.66 17.23
CA LYS A 94 3.30 -2.40 18.49
C LYS A 94 4.00 -3.74 18.34
N GLU A 95 4.87 -4.07 19.27
CA GLU A 95 5.58 -5.34 19.28
C GLU A 95 4.63 -6.52 19.54
N CYS A 96 4.65 -7.49 18.63
CA CYS A 96 3.93 -8.76 18.74
C CYS A 96 4.92 -9.92 18.69
N THR A 97 4.96 -10.73 19.74
CA THR A 97 5.87 -11.87 19.83
C THR A 97 5.14 -13.17 19.54
N SER A 98 5.73 -13.99 18.67
CA SER A 98 5.22 -15.30 18.27
C SER A 98 6.36 -16.31 18.13
N TYR A 99 6.03 -17.60 18.00
CA TYR A 99 7.03 -18.62 17.67
C TYR A 99 7.36 -18.59 16.18
N TYR A 100 8.62 -18.86 15.84
CA TYR A 100 9.05 -19.12 14.49
C TYR A 100 9.75 -20.48 14.42
N LYS A 101 9.80 -21.03 13.22
CA LYS A 101 10.41 -22.33 12.94
C LYS A 101 11.32 -22.22 11.72
N MET A 102 12.45 -22.91 11.80
CA MET A 102 13.30 -23.15 10.63
C MET A 102 13.19 -24.63 10.26
N SER A 103 13.03 -24.91 8.98
CA SER A 103 12.97 -26.28 8.43
C SER A 103 13.78 -26.37 7.14
N THR A 104 13.99 -27.60 6.65
CA THR A 104 14.64 -27.87 5.38
C THR A 104 13.62 -28.42 4.39
N ASP A 105 13.28 -27.64 3.37
CA ASP A 105 12.41 -28.03 2.27
C ASP A 105 12.82 -27.23 1.04
N GLN A 106 13.49 -27.84 0.07
CA GLN A 106 14.08 -27.21 -1.11
C GLN A 106 15.04 -26.04 -0.78
N GLY A 107 15.56 -25.99 0.46
CA GLY A 107 16.40 -24.96 1.04
C GLY A 107 16.03 -24.68 2.50
N PRO A 108 16.70 -23.74 3.17
CA PRO A 108 16.25 -23.25 4.48
C PRO A 108 14.92 -22.54 4.34
N VAL A 109 13.94 -22.91 5.17
CA VAL A 109 12.61 -22.30 5.21
C VAL A 109 12.35 -21.71 6.58
N LEU A 110 12.01 -20.43 6.61
CA LEU A 110 11.54 -19.69 7.78
C LEU A 110 10.00 -19.69 7.78
N THR A 111 9.39 -20.17 8.85
CA THR A 111 7.94 -20.13 9.05
C THR A 111 7.63 -19.35 10.31
N PHE A 112 6.71 -18.39 10.24
CA PHE A 112 6.10 -17.78 11.42
C PHE A 112 4.99 -18.73 11.92
N ASP A 113 5.36 -19.61 12.85
CA ASP A 113 4.65 -20.86 13.17
C ASP A 113 3.36 -20.66 13.99
N THR A 114 3.27 -19.57 14.74
CA THR A 114 2.06 -19.23 15.49
C THR A 114 1.51 -17.88 15.05
N TYR A 115 0.21 -17.69 15.31
CA TYR A 115 -0.46 -16.45 14.95
C TYR A 115 0.32 -15.23 15.47
N ASN A 116 0.63 -14.33 14.56
CA ASN A 116 1.23 -13.04 14.83
C ASN A 116 0.33 -11.97 14.21
N GLU A 117 -0.26 -11.12 15.05
CA GLU A 117 -1.23 -10.13 14.63
C GLU A 117 -0.72 -9.24 13.47
N VAL A 118 0.54 -8.83 13.54
CA VAL A 118 1.17 -7.94 12.56
C VAL A 118 1.35 -8.60 11.19
N LEU A 119 1.85 -9.83 11.16
CA LEU A 119 2.10 -10.56 9.91
C LEU A 119 0.81 -11.12 9.29
N HIS A 120 -0.06 -11.68 10.13
CA HIS A 120 -1.26 -12.35 9.65
C HIS A 120 -2.36 -11.38 9.24
N GLU A 121 -2.33 -10.11 9.70
CA GLU A 121 -3.21 -9.06 9.18
C GLU A 121 -3.10 -8.95 7.65
N LEU A 122 -1.89 -9.03 7.11
CA LEU A 122 -1.63 -8.91 5.67
C LEU A 122 -2.11 -10.14 4.85
N SER A 123 -2.31 -11.28 5.49
CA SER A 123 -2.77 -12.53 4.84
C SER A 123 -4.22 -12.89 5.15
N THR A 124 -4.85 -12.21 6.10
CA THR A 124 -6.21 -12.53 6.57
C THR A 124 -7.26 -11.76 5.77
N PRO A 125 -8.26 -12.44 5.19
CA PRO A 125 -9.40 -11.78 4.58
C PRO A 125 -10.15 -10.88 5.56
N SER A 126 -10.63 -9.73 5.07
CA SER A 126 -11.45 -8.78 5.82
C SER A 126 -12.76 -8.51 5.09
N SER A 127 -13.69 -7.81 5.75
CA SER A 127 -14.97 -7.41 5.12
C SER A 127 -14.80 -6.44 3.95
N THR A 128 -13.69 -5.73 3.89
CA THR A 128 -13.33 -4.79 2.82
C THR A 128 -12.36 -5.37 1.80
N ASN A 129 -11.67 -6.47 2.15
CA ASN A 129 -10.75 -7.18 1.27
C ASN A 129 -10.90 -8.69 1.51
N TYR A 130 -11.77 -9.33 0.71
CA TYR A 130 -12.12 -10.74 0.86
C TYR A 130 -10.98 -11.72 0.57
N GLU A 131 -9.96 -11.31 -0.15
CA GLU A 131 -8.80 -12.14 -0.51
C GLU A 131 -7.59 -11.87 0.38
N GLY A 132 -7.66 -10.83 1.26
CA GLY A 132 -6.51 -10.32 1.99
C GLY A 132 -5.54 -9.59 1.05
N TYR A 133 -4.33 -9.31 1.54
CA TYR A 133 -3.30 -8.63 0.74
C TYR A 133 -2.33 -9.60 0.06
N HIS A 134 -2.69 -10.87 -0.07
CA HIS A 134 -1.87 -11.92 -0.67
C HIS A 134 -0.44 -11.96 -0.10
N ALA A 135 -0.33 -11.95 1.23
CA ALA A 135 0.95 -12.02 1.92
C ALA A 135 1.30 -13.47 2.30
N ASP A 136 2.59 -13.81 2.25
CA ASP A 136 3.14 -15.07 2.73
C ASP A 136 3.54 -14.97 4.23
N PHE A 137 3.54 -16.08 4.93
CA PHE A 137 4.10 -16.23 6.29
C PHE A 137 5.07 -17.43 6.39
N GLU A 138 5.32 -18.10 5.28
CA GLU A 138 6.38 -19.08 5.07
C GLU A 138 7.31 -18.63 3.94
N PHE A 139 8.60 -18.61 4.21
CA PHE A 139 9.59 -18.07 3.30
C PHE A 139 10.76 -19.01 3.09
N VAL A 140 11.17 -19.19 1.84
CA VAL A 140 12.47 -19.74 1.50
C VAL A 140 13.51 -18.66 1.77
N VAL A 141 14.56 -18.99 2.50
CA VAL A 141 15.71 -18.11 2.70
C VAL A 141 16.64 -18.28 1.49
N GLU A 142 16.58 -17.34 0.56
CA GLU A 142 17.40 -17.41 -0.67
C GLU A 142 18.85 -17.02 -0.41
N SER A 143 19.06 -16.05 0.48
CA SER A 143 20.39 -15.69 0.96
C SER A 143 20.32 -15.16 2.39
N ALA A 144 21.39 -15.36 3.16
CA ALA A 144 21.50 -14.83 4.51
C ALA A 144 22.94 -14.39 4.78
N THR A 145 23.15 -13.08 4.86
CA THR A 145 24.39 -12.44 5.29
C THR A 145 24.12 -11.47 6.43
N PRO A 146 25.12 -11.03 7.19
CA PRO A 146 24.92 -10.02 8.23
C PRO A 146 24.42 -8.68 7.71
N GLU A 147 24.60 -8.39 6.41
CA GLU A 147 24.21 -7.13 5.76
C GLU A 147 22.81 -7.20 5.13
N LEU A 148 22.40 -8.39 4.64
CA LEU A 148 21.13 -8.58 3.94
C LEU A 148 20.65 -10.03 4.02
N VAL A 149 19.41 -10.22 4.41
CA VAL A 149 18.72 -11.51 4.25
C VAL A 149 17.60 -11.34 3.22
N VAL A 150 17.59 -12.24 2.22
CA VAL A 150 16.55 -12.27 1.18
C VAL A 150 15.62 -13.44 1.43
N LEU A 151 14.35 -13.14 1.57
CA LEU A 151 13.28 -14.10 1.79
C LEU A 151 12.32 -14.09 0.61
N ARG A 152 11.93 -15.27 0.14
CA ARG A 152 10.90 -15.43 -0.88
C ARG A 152 9.76 -16.30 -0.35
N GLY A 153 8.54 -15.79 -0.41
CA GLY A 153 7.33 -16.49 0.00
C GLY A 153 7.13 -17.80 -0.73
N LYS A 154 6.65 -18.81 -0.03
CA LYS A 154 6.44 -20.16 -0.61
C LYS A 154 5.17 -20.26 -1.43
N ARG A 155 4.14 -19.51 -1.11
CA ARG A 155 2.81 -19.63 -1.71
C ARG A 155 2.60 -18.64 -2.85
N ILE A 156 2.77 -17.37 -2.55
CA ILE A 156 2.54 -16.26 -3.50
C ILE A 156 3.86 -15.88 -4.19
N GLY A 157 4.98 -15.99 -3.47
CA GLY A 157 6.29 -15.60 -3.98
C GLY A 157 6.71 -14.20 -3.58
N ASN A 158 6.02 -13.59 -2.61
CA ASN A 158 6.38 -12.26 -2.12
C ASN A 158 7.83 -12.21 -1.66
N TYR A 159 8.54 -11.13 -2.01
CA TYR A 159 9.88 -10.90 -1.50
C TYR A 159 9.88 -10.05 -0.25
N ALA A 160 10.76 -10.39 0.68
CA ALA A 160 11.08 -9.58 1.83
C ALA A 160 12.60 -9.46 1.97
N TYR A 161 13.08 -8.23 2.12
CA TYR A 161 14.49 -7.90 2.28
C TYR A 161 14.73 -7.44 3.72
N LEU A 162 15.63 -8.13 4.44
CA LEU A 162 15.93 -7.81 5.84
C LEU A 162 17.28 -7.10 5.92
N HIS A 163 17.26 -5.85 6.36
CA HIS A 163 18.44 -5.03 6.63
C HIS A 163 18.66 -4.91 8.13
N PRO A 164 19.90 -4.98 8.66
CA PRO A 164 20.15 -4.94 10.08
C PRO A 164 19.76 -3.58 10.67
N LEU A 165 18.97 -3.58 11.77
CA LEU A 165 18.63 -2.39 12.52
C LEU A 165 19.83 -1.91 13.34
N THR A 166 20.00 -0.59 13.37
CA THR A 166 21.03 0.11 14.17
C THR A 166 20.45 0.79 15.43
N GLU A 167 19.13 0.78 15.58
CA GLU A 167 18.40 1.40 16.67
C GLU A 167 17.19 0.55 17.11
N ALA A 168 16.44 0.98 18.13
CA ALA A 168 15.29 0.24 18.61
C ALA A 168 14.17 0.17 17.54
N PRO A 169 13.47 -1.00 17.39
CA PRO A 169 12.48 -1.23 16.36
C PRO A 169 11.37 -0.18 16.27
N LEU A 170 10.79 0.20 17.40
CA LEU A 170 9.70 1.17 17.44
C LEU A 170 10.18 2.61 17.15
N ASP A 171 11.42 2.95 17.51
CA ASP A 171 12.02 4.26 17.19
C ASP A 171 12.24 4.38 15.68
N TYR A 172 12.71 3.30 15.02
CA TYR A 172 12.81 3.25 13.56
C TYR A 172 11.44 3.40 12.88
N LEU A 173 10.44 2.63 13.30
CA LEU A 173 9.09 2.72 12.72
C LEU A 173 8.44 4.09 12.93
N ALA A 174 8.71 4.75 14.06
CA ALA A 174 8.26 6.13 14.27
C ALA A 174 8.86 7.11 13.24
N LYS A 175 10.15 6.93 12.88
CA LYS A 175 10.79 7.72 11.82
C LYS A 175 10.22 7.41 10.45
N VAL A 176 9.98 6.12 10.13
CA VAL A 176 9.34 5.69 8.89
C VAL A 176 7.96 6.33 8.75
N ASN A 177 7.14 6.33 9.80
CA ASN A 177 5.83 6.96 9.79
C ASN A 177 5.93 8.48 9.62
N ALA A 178 6.84 9.14 10.33
CA ALA A 178 7.08 10.58 10.15
C ALA A 178 7.55 10.91 8.73
N MET A 179 8.40 10.07 8.14
CA MET A 179 8.85 10.22 6.75
C MET A 179 7.70 10.01 5.77
N ARG A 180 6.93 8.93 5.90
CA ARG A 180 5.72 8.69 5.09
C ARG A 180 4.79 9.91 5.14
N ASP A 181 4.56 10.44 6.33
CA ASP A 181 3.67 11.58 6.55
C ASP A 181 4.23 12.90 6.01
N SER A 182 5.51 12.99 5.75
CA SER A 182 6.16 14.16 5.14
C SER A 182 6.15 14.15 3.61
N ILE A 183 6.01 12.99 2.97
CA ILE A 183 6.05 12.84 1.52
C ILE A 183 4.64 13.00 0.94
N TYR A 184 4.44 14.05 0.12
CA TYR A 184 3.14 14.38 -0.52
C TYR A 184 3.29 14.83 -1.97
N VAL A 185 4.44 14.57 -2.57
CA VAL A 185 4.80 14.95 -3.94
C VAL A 185 3.99 14.13 -4.95
N ALA A 186 3.34 14.77 -5.91
CA ALA A 186 2.62 14.07 -6.99
C ALA A 186 3.56 13.60 -8.09
N THR A 187 4.48 14.49 -8.51
CA THR A 187 5.51 14.21 -9.50
C THR A 187 6.86 14.76 -9.05
N ALA A 188 7.95 14.22 -9.59
CA ALA A 188 9.28 14.75 -9.36
C ALA A 188 10.12 14.70 -10.64
N ASP A 189 10.92 15.73 -10.89
CA ASP A 189 11.73 15.86 -12.09
C ASP A 189 13.21 16.03 -11.75
N GLY A 190 14.07 15.37 -12.50
CA GLY A 190 15.52 15.39 -12.35
C GLY A 190 16.25 15.22 -13.67
N MET A 191 17.58 15.23 -13.59
CA MET A 191 18.46 15.05 -14.75
C MET A 191 19.56 14.03 -14.45
N ILE A 192 19.79 13.11 -15.39
CA ILE A 192 20.98 12.25 -15.40
C ILE A 192 21.83 12.65 -16.61
N GLY A 193 22.91 13.36 -16.36
CA GLY A 193 23.68 13.98 -17.43
C GLY A 193 22.86 15.04 -18.17
N SER A 194 22.52 14.79 -19.45
CA SER A 194 21.66 15.63 -20.28
C SER A 194 20.23 15.10 -20.35
N ASP A 195 19.95 13.94 -19.82
CA ASP A 195 18.69 13.23 -20.00
C ASP A 195 17.71 13.57 -18.87
N SER A 196 16.49 13.96 -19.25
CA SER A 196 15.43 14.25 -18.30
C SER A 196 14.84 12.95 -17.75
N VAL A 197 14.61 12.93 -16.46
CA VAL A 197 13.93 11.82 -15.75
C VAL A 197 12.79 12.42 -14.97
N SER A 198 11.57 11.92 -15.18
CA SER A 198 10.44 12.26 -14.33
C SER A 198 9.91 11.04 -13.60
N ALA A 199 9.38 11.25 -12.40
CA ALA A 199 8.74 10.23 -11.58
C ALA A 199 7.34 10.67 -11.21
N SER A 200 6.37 9.77 -11.26
CA SER A 200 5.02 9.97 -10.72
C SER A 200 4.73 8.96 -9.63
N PHE A 201 4.09 9.40 -8.54
CA PHE A 201 3.88 8.60 -7.34
C PHE A 201 2.41 8.23 -7.18
N ASP A 202 2.17 6.96 -6.94
CA ASP A 202 0.90 6.42 -6.44
C ASP A 202 1.16 5.91 -5.02
N TYR A 203 0.63 6.60 -4.02
CA TYR A 203 0.86 6.28 -2.61
C TYR A 203 -0.06 5.19 -2.08
N ASP A 204 -1.19 4.92 -2.73
CA ASP A 204 -2.12 3.87 -2.35
C ASP A 204 -1.55 2.49 -2.70
N SER A 205 -1.07 2.34 -3.94
CA SER A 205 -0.36 1.15 -4.40
C SER A 205 1.13 1.13 -4.00
N ARG A 206 1.67 2.27 -3.53
CA ARG A 206 3.10 2.49 -3.29
C ARG A 206 3.95 2.13 -4.49
N THR A 207 3.57 2.69 -5.62
CA THR A 207 4.28 2.55 -6.89
C THR A 207 4.81 3.91 -7.32
N VAL A 208 6.06 3.96 -7.76
CA VAL A 208 6.62 5.10 -8.47
C VAL A 208 6.86 4.69 -9.91
N THR A 209 6.44 5.54 -10.84
CA THR A 209 6.65 5.30 -12.27
C THR A 209 7.69 6.29 -12.80
N PHE A 210 8.84 5.78 -13.20
CA PHE A 210 9.89 6.57 -13.84
C PHE A 210 9.64 6.66 -15.33
N ASN A 211 9.74 7.90 -15.88
CA ASN A 211 9.66 8.16 -17.32
C ASN A 211 10.96 8.83 -17.75
N TYR A 212 11.62 8.25 -18.74
CA TYR A 212 12.87 8.75 -19.30
C TYR A 212 13.05 8.26 -20.74
N THR A 213 13.99 8.86 -21.48
CA THR A 213 14.32 8.41 -22.82
C THR A 213 15.62 7.61 -22.79
N ASN A 214 15.58 6.39 -23.28
CA ASN A 214 16.74 5.52 -23.42
C ASN A 214 16.97 5.22 -24.92
N ASN A 215 18.13 5.61 -25.47
CA ASN A 215 18.49 5.39 -26.88
C ASN A 215 17.39 5.85 -27.85
N SER A 216 16.77 6.99 -27.61
CA SER A 216 15.64 7.57 -28.37
C SER A 216 14.32 6.76 -28.26
N VAL A 217 14.18 5.89 -27.28
CA VAL A 217 12.94 5.20 -26.93
C VAL A 217 12.46 5.73 -25.59
N ASP A 218 11.21 6.13 -25.54
CA ASP A 218 10.59 6.57 -24.29
C ASP A 218 10.24 5.34 -23.45
N GLU A 219 10.81 5.28 -22.26
CA GLU A 219 10.61 4.21 -21.28
C GLU A 219 9.67 4.69 -20.17
N GLN A 220 8.80 3.80 -19.72
CA GLN A 220 7.95 3.99 -18.57
C GLN A 220 8.08 2.77 -17.65
N VAL A 221 8.71 2.94 -16.51
CA VAL A 221 9.07 1.85 -15.59
C VAL A 221 8.36 2.04 -14.26
N PRO A 222 7.23 1.36 -14.02
CA PRO A 222 6.62 1.31 -12.70
C PRO A 222 7.41 0.37 -11.80
N VAL A 223 7.66 0.79 -10.55
CA VAL A 223 8.33 -0.02 -9.53
C VAL A 223 7.69 0.23 -8.17
N ALA A 224 7.45 -0.84 -7.43
CA ALA A 224 6.96 -0.76 -6.06
C ALA A 224 8.03 -0.16 -5.14
N PHE A 225 7.62 0.54 -4.10
CA PHE A 225 8.52 1.08 -3.08
C PHE A 225 8.01 0.81 -1.67
N THR A 226 8.93 0.88 -0.72
CA THR A 226 8.64 0.98 0.72
C THR A 226 9.16 2.29 1.28
N TYR A 227 8.57 2.76 2.38
CA TYR A 227 9.12 3.90 3.13
C TYR A 227 10.28 3.43 4.01
N THR A 228 11.29 4.30 4.12
CA THR A 228 12.41 4.15 5.07
C THR A 228 12.38 5.31 6.08
N ASP A 229 13.27 5.31 7.03
CA ASP A 229 13.46 6.42 7.99
C ASP A 229 14.00 7.71 7.33
N SER A 230 14.47 7.61 6.09
CA SER A 230 15.06 8.72 5.34
C SER A 230 14.34 9.06 4.03
N GLY A 231 13.44 8.21 3.54
CA GLY A 231 12.72 8.42 2.29
C GLY A 231 12.02 7.18 1.78
N ILE A 232 12.43 6.68 0.60
CA ILE A 232 11.84 5.49 -0.03
C ILE A 232 12.95 4.55 -0.56
N ARG A 233 12.66 3.25 -0.57
CA ARG A 233 13.47 2.22 -1.22
C ARG A 233 12.64 1.47 -2.23
N LEU A 234 13.20 1.28 -3.44
CA LEU A 234 12.54 0.58 -4.55
C LEU A 234 12.62 -0.94 -4.36
N TYR A 235 11.65 -1.65 -4.89
CA TYR A 235 11.63 -3.11 -4.94
C TYR A 235 12.73 -3.66 -5.86
N ASP A 236 12.80 -3.13 -7.07
CA ASP A 236 13.80 -3.44 -8.08
C ASP A 236 14.62 -2.20 -8.41
N ASP A 237 15.87 -2.42 -8.74
CA ASP A 237 16.74 -1.38 -9.25
C ASP A 237 16.25 -0.92 -10.64
N VAL A 238 16.19 0.40 -10.85
CA VAL A 238 15.86 1.00 -12.15
C VAL A 238 17.15 1.54 -12.78
N ASP A 239 17.56 0.99 -13.90
CA ASP A 239 18.68 1.53 -14.66
C ASP A 239 18.19 2.63 -15.62
N VAL A 240 18.66 3.85 -15.39
CA VAL A 240 18.39 4.99 -16.24
C VAL A 240 19.70 5.41 -16.90
N ASN A 241 19.90 5.02 -18.15
CA ASN A 241 21.07 5.38 -18.95
C ASN A 241 22.43 5.09 -18.23
N GLY A 242 22.50 3.93 -17.54
CA GLY A 242 23.68 3.49 -16.81
C GLY A 242 23.80 4.04 -15.39
N THR A 243 22.79 4.73 -14.90
CA THR A 243 22.64 5.13 -13.48
C THR A 243 21.60 4.26 -12.81
N THR A 244 22.02 3.47 -11.83
CA THR A 244 21.12 2.58 -11.08
C THR A 244 20.44 3.36 -9.96
N LEU A 245 19.11 3.41 -9.97
CA LEU A 245 18.27 4.01 -8.96
C LEU A 245 17.66 2.92 -8.10
N SER A 246 17.87 2.95 -6.78
CA SER A 246 17.33 1.94 -5.85
C SER A 246 16.79 2.54 -4.55
N GLU A 247 17.36 3.63 -4.05
CA GLU A 247 16.96 4.23 -2.79
C GLU A 247 17.13 5.75 -2.83
N PHE A 248 16.17 6.47 -2.22
CA PHE A 248 16.13 7.92 -2.18
C PHE A 248 15.93 8.42 -0.76
N ALA A 249 16.74 9.39 -0.37
CA ALA A 249 16.45 10.26 0.77
C ALA A 249 15.50 11.38 0.35
N TYR A 250 14.52 11.71 1.17
CA TYR A 250 13.59 12.79 0.93
C TYR A 250 13.83 13.96 1.89
N ASN A 251 13.85 15.17 1.34
CA ASN A 251 13.91 16.42 2.10
C ASN A 251 12.66 17.24 1.80
N GLY A 252 11.78 17.38 2.78
CA GLY A 252 10.53 18.15 2.66
C GLY A 252 10.75 19.65 2.38
N ASN A 253 11.89 20.22 2.84
CA ASN A 253 12.30 21.56 2.46
C ASN A 253 12.79 21.57 1.00
N GLY A 254 11.90 21.86 0.06
CA GLY A 254 12.19 21.84 -1.37
C GLY A 254 11.76 20.55 -2.07
N MET A 255 11.07 19.66 -1.37
CA MET A 255 10.49 18.41 -1.91
C MET A 255 11.49 17.59 -2.75
N THR A 256 12.72 17.44 -2.25
CA THR A 256 13.82 16.86 -3.02
C THR A 256 14.01 15.39 -2.67
N PHE A 257 14.00 14.52 -3.68
CA PHE A 257 14.44 13.13 -3.60
C PHE A 257 15.89 13.04 -4.08
N SER A 258 16.79 12.61 -3.22
CA SER A 258 18.22 12.43 -3.54
C SER A 258 18.59 10.96 -3.51
N GLY A 259 19.17 10.43 -4.59
CA GLY A 259 19.67 9.06 -4.64
C GLY A 259 20.79 8.86 -3.61
N ILE A 260 20.69 7.80 -2.81
CA ILE A 260 21.67 7.51 -1.76
C ILE A 260 22.49 6.23 -2.00
N ASN A 261 22.11 5.42 -2.98
CA ASN A 261 22.92 4.29 -3.41
C ASN A 261 24.16 4.76 -4.21
N ALA A 262 25.22 3.97 -4.18
CA ALA A 262 26.54 4.35 -4.72
C ALA A 262 26.53 4.79 -6.20
N GLY A 263 25.61 4.25 -7.02
CA GLY A 263 25.46 4.62 -8.43
C GLY A 263 24.70 5.91 -8.67
N ALA A 264 23.86 6.37 -7.72
CA ALA A 264 22.95 7.48 -7.87
C ALA A 264 23.18 8.66 -6.87
N ASN A 265 24.30 8.66 -6.14
CA ASN A 265 24.57 9.64 -5.08
C ASN A 265 24.70 11.11 -5.55
N ASN A 266 24.75 11.35 -6.86
CA ASN A 266 24.71 12.69 -7.46
C ASN A 266 23.40 12.99 -8.18
N PHE A 267 22.43 12.08 -8.13
CA PHE A 267 21.12 12.25 -8.75
C PHE A 267 20.12 12.81 -7.73
N ALA A 268 19.37 13.80 -8.15
CA ALA A 268 18.26 14.33 -7.37
C ALA A 268 17.09 14.70 -8.28
N MET A 269 15.88 14.50 -7.75
CA MET A 269 14.64 14.97 -8.35
C MET A 269 13.99 16.01 -7.45
N ILE A 270 13.41 17.04 -8.04
CA ILE A 270 12.63 18.05 -7.33
C ILE A 270 11.16 17.72 -7.52
N GLY A 271 10.47 17.54 -6.42
CA GLY A 271 9.05 17.24 -6.39
C GLY A 271 8.17 18.44 -6.67
N SER A 272 6.98 18.16 -7.17
CA SER A 272 5.92 19.14 -7.36
C SER A 272 4.58 18.61 -6.89
N VAL A 273 3.66 19.53 -6.61
CA VAL A 273 2.26 19.26 -6.25
C VAL A 273 1.35 19.86 -7.31
N PRO A 274 0.06 19.44 -7.41
CA PRO A 274 -0.89 20.06 -8.32
C PRO A 274 -1.02 21.58 -8.11
N ASP A 275 -1.36 22.32 -9.17
CA ASP A 275 -1.50 23.79 -9.11
C ASP A 275 -2.60 24.28 -8.15
N ASP A 276 -3.60 23.44 -7.94
CA ASP A 276 -4.74 23.69 -7.02
C ASP A 276 -4.52 23.09 -5.62
N TYR A 277 -3.29 22.68 -5.30
CA TYR A 277 -2.91 22.10 -4.02
C TYR A 277 -3.13 23.07 -2.86
N VAL A 278 -3.87 22.63 -1.86
CA VAL A 278 -4.02 23.35 -0.59
C VAL A 278 -3.40 22.55 0.54
N SER A 279 -2.45 23.13 1.25
CA SER A 279 -1.83 22.45 2.40
C SER A 279 -2.83 22.26 3.54
N PHE A 280 -2.62 21.19 4.33
CA PHE A 280 -3.53 20.76 5.41
C PHE A 280 -3.97 21.93 6.30
N GLU A 281 -3.02 22.75 6.78
CA GLU A 281 -3.26 23.79 7.78
C GLU A 281 -4.20 24.90 7.27
N LYS A 282 -4.35 25.04 5.96
CA LYS A 282 -5.18 26.09 5.33
C LYS A 282 -6.66 25.86 5.49
N PHE A 283 -7.08 24.61 5.70
CA PHE A 283 -8.48 24.25 5.84
C PHE A 283 -9.04 24.54 7.23
N ALA A 284 -8.23 24.72 8.26
CA ALA A 284 -8.71 25.01 9.61
C ALA A 284 -9.50 26.34 9.65
N GLY A 285 -10.66 26.34 10.35
CA GLY A 285 -11.45 27.57 10.58
C GLY A 285 -12.95 27.40 10.38
N ASN A 286 -13.63 28.55 10.29
CA ASN A 286 -15.08 28.63 10.13
C ASN A 286 -15.45 28.88 8.67
N TYR A 287 -16.52 28.24 8.23
CA TYR A 287 -16.98 28.29 6.85
C TYR A 287 -18.49 28.40 6.76
N ARG A 288 -18.97 29.06 5.70
CA ARG A 288 -20.35 29.00 5.26
C ARG A 288 -20.49 27.96 4.14
N LEU A 289 -21.18 26.87 4.43
CA LEU A 289 -21.48 25.83 3.47
C LEU A 289 -22.76 26.20 2.72
N LEU A 290 -22.70 26.18 1.38
CA LEU A 290 -23.81 26.40 0.47
C LEU A 290 -24.29 25.06 -0.10
N TYR A 291 -25.57 24.78 0.03
CA TYR A 291 -26.24 23.59 -0.47
C TYR A 291 -27.73 23.90 -0.75
N TYR A 292 -28.47 22.93 -1.23
CA TYR A 292 -29.89 23.05 -1.48
C TYR A 292 -30.70 22.08 -0.64
N VAL A 293 -31.96 22.42 -0.39
CA VAL A 293 -32.92 21.58 0.31
C VAL A 293 -34.19 21.39 -0.56
N PRO A 294 -34.96 20.32 -0.37
CA PRO A 294 -36.23 20.15 -1.07
C PRO A 294 -37.19 21.31 -0.78
N GLY A 295 -37.68 21.95 -1.83
CA GLY A 295 -38.74 22.97 -1.76
C GLY A 295 -40.13 22.42 -2.10
N ASN A 296 -41.09 23.32 -2.26
CA ASN A 296 -42.43 22.96 -2.72
C ASN A 296 -42.42 22.67 -4.23
N ASN A 297 -43.24 21.71 -4.69
CA ASN A 297 -43.38 21.34 -6.11
C ASN A 297 -42.10 20.74 -6.78
N ASN A 298 -41.28 20.03 -6.04
CA ASN A 298 -39.99 19.46 -6.50
C ASN A 298 -38.92 20.50 -6.86
N ASP A 299 -39.10 21.75 -6.45
CA ASP A 299 -38.03 22.74 -6.56
C ASP A 299 -36.92 22.48 -5.54
N MET A 300 -35.75 23.01 -5.80
CA MET A 300 -34.65 23.08 -4.82
C MET A 300 -34.50 24.50 -4.32
N VAL A 301 -34.39 24.66 -3.02
CA VAL A 301 -34.23 25.97 -2.36
C VAL A 301 -32.84 26.08 -1.80
N GLU A 302 -32.15 27.18 -2.12
CA GLU A 302 -30.84 27.48 -1.59
C GLU A 302 -30.84 27.57 -0.07
N SER A 303 -29.88 26.95 0.58
CA SER A 303 -29.70 26.94 2.02
C SER A 303 -28.23 27.08 2.38
N THR A 304 -27.96 27.74 3.49
CA THR A 304 -26.58 27.85 4.01
C THR A 304 -26.55 27.44 5.47
N ILE A 305 -25.37 26.95 5.90
CA ILE A 305 -25.10 26.67 7.31
C ILE A 305 -23.64 26.98 7.62
N ASP A 306 -23.40 27.55 8.79
CA ASP A 306 -22.04 27.81 9.24
C ASP A 306 -21.48 26.56 9.92
N VAL A 307 -20.28 26.15 9.50
CA VAL A 307 -19.57 24.96 9.99
C VAL A 307 -18.16 25.32 10.44
N THR A 308 -17.60 24.52 11.32
CA THR A 308 -16.21 24.67 11.79
C THR A 308 -15.41 23.43 11.41
N LEU A 309 -14.25 23.63 10.77
CA LEU A 309 -13.30 22.58 10.47
C LEU A 309 -12.19 22.59 11.52
N THR A 310 -12.12 21.51 12.32
CA THR A 310 -11.10 21.28 13.34
C THR A 310 -10.16 20.16 12.87
N PRO A 311 -8.85 20.40 12.78
CA PRO A 311 -7.90 19.39 12.31
C PRO A 311 -7.79 18.22 13.31
N SER A 312 -7.62 17.00 12.78
CA SER A 312 -7.23 15.84 13.60
C SER A 312 -5.79 15.97 14.08
N GLU A 313 -5.46 15.32 15.19
CA GLU A 313 -4.10 15.36 15.76
C GLU A 313 -3.05 14.72 14.85
N ASP A 314 -3.45 13.72 14.05
CA ASP A 314 -2.57 13.00 13.12
C ASP A 314 -2.40 13.68 11.76
N GLY A 315 -3.11 14.81 11.51
CA GLY A 315 -3.02 15.56 10.25
C GLY A 315 -3.61 14.83 9.04
N THR A 316 -4.52 13.86 9.23
CA THR A 316 -5.10 13.06 8.15
C THR A 316 -6.53 13.46 7.81
N SER A 317 -7.20 14.22 8.68
CA SER A 317 -8.61 14.57 8.51
C SER A 317 -8.99 15.85 9.23
N TYR A 318 -10.21 16.33 8.94
CA TYR A 318 -10.87 17.40 9.65
C TYR A 318 -12.21 16.93 10.19
N ASN A 319 -12.52 17.29 11.43
CA ASN A 319 -13.87 17.18 11.97
C ASN A 319 -14.68 18.43 11.59
N MET A 320 -15.73 18.26 10.82
CA MET A 320 -16.67 19.32 10.46
C MET A 320 -17.85 19.27 11.42
N SER A 321 -17.91 20.24 12.33
CA SER A 321 -19.04 20.47 13.25
C SER A 321 -19.94 21.58 12.75
N GLY A 322 -21.15 21.68 13.33
CA GLY A 322 -22.12 22.74 13.01
C GLY A 322 -23.29 22.31 12.13
N LEU A 323 -23.19 21.16 11.43
CA LEU A 323 -24.31 20.66 10.63
C LEU A 323 -25.50 20.23 11.49
N ASN A 324 -25.25 19.57 12.60
CA ASN A 324 -26.24 19.11 13.56
C ASN A 324 -25.56 18.84 14.91
N PRO A 325 -26.23 19.11 16.06
CA PRO A 325 -25.63 18.88 17.38
C PRO A 325 -25.42 17.42 17.75
N ASN A 326 -26.00 16.46 17.01
CA ASN A 326 -25.91 15.03 17.32
C ASN A 326 -24.74 14.32 16.66
N PHE A 327 -24.07 14.93 15.68
CA PHE A 327 -22.95 14.31 14.96
C PHE A 327 -21.99 15.36 14.38
N GLU A 328 -20.80 14.90 14.09
CA GLU A 328 -19.80 15.59 13.27
C GLU A 328 -19.51 14.77 12.01
N VAL A 329 -19.03 15.43 10.97
CA VAL A 329 -18.61 14.79 9.72
C VAL A 329 -17.09 14.79 9.67
N VAL A 330 -16.49 13.64 9.35
CA VAL A 330 -15.06 13.53 9.11
C VAL A 330 -14.80 13.79 7.64
N LEU A 331 -14.00 14.81 7.34
CA LEU A 331 -13.47 15.09 6.01
C LEU A 331 -12.05 14.55 5.94
N HIS A 332 -11.81 13.58 5.08
CA HIS A 332 -10.47 13.04 4.87
C HIS A 332 -9.61 14.04 4.10
N PHE A 333 -8.35 14.21 4.49
CA PHE A 333 -7.40 15.03 3.75
C PHE A 333 -6.59 14.15 2.80
N ASN A 334 -6.81 14.32 1.51
CA ASN A 334 -5.97 13.72 0.48
C ASN A 334 -4.67 14.53 0.36
N ARG A 335 -3.62 14.02 0.96
CA ARG A 335 -2.33 14.69 1.06
C ARG A 335 -1.67 14.89 -0.31
N GLN A 336 -1.83 13.94 -1.22
CA GLN A 336 -1.25 14.00 -2.56
C GLN A 336 -1.93 15.07 -3.42
N ALA A 337 -3.26 15.16 -3.32
CA ALA A 337 -4.06 16.11 -4.09
C ALA A 337 -4.24 17.48 -3.39
N GLY A 338 -3.93 17.58 -2.09
CA GLY A 338 -4.12 18.82 -1.31
C GLY A 338 -5.58 19.23 -1.21
N ARG A 339 -6.48 18.28 -0.97
CA ARG A 339 -7.92 18.51 -0.95
C ARG A 339 -8.62 17.77 0.18
N LEU A 340 -9.81 18.22 0.56
CA LEU A 340 -10.69 17.49 1.48
C LEU A 340 -11.64 16.59 0.69
N GLU A 341 -11.91 15.43 1.26
CA GLU A 341 -12.83 14.42 0.72
C GLU A 341 -13.95 14.16 1.72
N TRP A 342 -15.18 14.31 1.25
CA TRP A 342 -16.39 14.03 1.99
C TRP A 342 -17.05 12.77 1.43
N ASN A 343 -16.83 11.65 2.10
CA ASN A 343 -17.32 10.35 1.67
C ASN A 343 -18.50 9.88 2.50
N THR A 344 -19.25 8.88 2.01
CA THR A 344 -20.25 8.15 2.80
C THR A 344 -19.62 7.66 4.09
N GLN A 345 -20.26 7.97 5.24
CA GLN A 345 -19.74 7.61 6.55
C GLN A 345 -20.83 7.37 7.58
N ALA A 346 -20.53 6.54 8.58
CA ALA A 346 -21.35 6.40 9.75
C ALA A 346 -21.21 7.65 10.62
N VAL A 347 -22.36 8.24 11.02
CA VAL A 347 -22.41 9.46 11.84
C VAL A 347 -23.03 9.23 13.21
N GLY A 348 -23.57 8.03 13.48
CA GLY A 348 -24.14 7.69 14.77
C GLY A 348 -24.81 6.33 14.82
N GLN A 349 -25.52 6.09 15.93
CA GLN A 349 -26.24 4.83 16.16
C GLN A 349 -27.63 5.10 16.78
N GLN A 350 -28.60 4.28 16.43
CA GLN A 350 -29.90 4.20 17.08
C GLN A 350 -30.11 2.75 17.58
N GLY A 351 -29.85 2.52 18.86
CA GLY A 351 -29.82 1.17 19.41
C GLY A 351 -28.65 0.36 18.79
N SER A 352 -28.98 -0.73 18.12
CA SER A 352 -28.00 -1.54 17.37
C SER A 352 -27.85 -1.14 15.89
N ASN A 353 -28.67 -0.19 15.42
CA ASN A 353 -28.67 0.25 14.04
C ASN A 353 -27.67 1.39 13.82
N ILE A 354 -27.09 1.44 12.63
CA ILE A 354 -26.07 2.44 12.25
C ILE A 354 -26.75 3.54 11.43
N ILE A 355 -26.51 4.79 11.81
CA ILE A 355 -26.95 5.98 11.09
C ILE A 355 -25.82 6.43 10.17
N TRP A 356 -26.10 6.46 8.89
CA TRP A 356 -25.18 6.86 7.84
C TRP A 356 -25.51 8.24 7.29
N LEU A 357 -24.51 8.99 6.91
CA LEU A 357 -24.60 10.09 5.96
C LEU A 357 -24.07 9.57 4.62
N ASN A 358 -24.99 9.17 3.75
CA ASN A 358 -24.65 8.54 2.47
C ASN A 358 -24.54 9.57 1.37
N ALA A 359 -23.46 9.46 0.59
CA ALA A 359 -23.34 10.14 -0.70
C ALA A 359 -24.47 9.71 -1.65
N MET A 360 -24.96 10.65 -2.45
CA MET A 360 -26.11 10.45 -3.32
C MET A 360 -25.96 11.22 -4.62
N ASN A 361 -26.46 10.64 -5.72
CA ASN A 361 -26.66 11.36 -6.97
C ASN A 361 -28.14 11.75 -7.08
N TRP A 362 -28.45 12.99 -6.74
CA TRP A 362 -29.81 13.50 -6.83
C TRP A 362 -30.24 13.71 -8.28
N ALA A 363 -29.36 14.28 -9.11
CA ALA A 363 -29.66 14.63 -10.49
C ALA A 363 -30.06 13.43 -11.36
N SER A 364 -29.55 12.22 -11.05
CA SER A 364 -29.87 10.99 -11.79
C SER A 364 -30.88 10.07 -11.10
N GLY A 365 -31.79 10.64 -10.31
CA GLY A 365 -32.91 9.91 -9.71
C GLY A 365 -32.69 9.45 -8.27
N ALA A 366 -31.91 10.20 -7.48
CA ALA A 366 -31.65 9.96 -6.06
C ALA A 366 -30.99 8.60 -5.75
N ASN A 367 -29.99 8.20 -6.56
CA ASN A 367 -29.19 7.02 -6.30
C ASN A 367 -28.32 7.22 -5.05
N ILE A 368 -28.43 6.32 -4.07
CA ILE A 368 -27.72 6.37 -2.80
C ILE A 368 -26.55 5.38 -2.85
N PHE A 369 -25.38 5.82 -2.39
CA PHE A 369 -24.15 5.04 -2.46
C PHE A 369 -23.68 4.61 -1.06
N PRO A 370 -23.62 3.28 -0.79
CA PRO A 370 -23.05 2.74 0.44
C PRO A 370 -21.55 3.03 0.58
N ALA A 371 -21.03 2.94 1.81
CA ALA A 371 -19.64 3.25 2.13
C ALA A 371 -18.59 2.46 1.33
N TYR A 372 -18.88 1.20 1.00
CA TYR A 372 -17.95 0.35 0.22
C TYR A 372 -17.72 0.84 -1.22
N THR A 373 -18.54 1.76 -1.70
CA THR A 373 -18.36 2.34 -3.05
C THR A 373 -17.26 3.39 -3.11
N GLY A 374 -16.83 3.92 -1.96
CA GLY A 374 -15.90 5.04 -1.90
C GLY A 374 -16.46 6.37 -2.43
N CYS A 375 -17.77 6.43 -2.72
CA CYS A 375 -18.40 7.60 -3.30
C CYS A 375 -18.40 8.78 -2.35
N GLY A 376 -18.17 9.96 -2.90
CA GLY A 376 -18.16 11.21 -2.17
C GLY A 376 -17.87 12.41 -3.04
N MET A 377 -17.62 13.51 -2.39
CA MET A 377 -17.28 14.78 -3.01
C MET A 377 -15.91 15.24 -2.53
N VAL A 378 -15.23 16.02 -3.35
CA VAL A 378 -13.90 16.58 -3.04
C VAL A 378 -13.92 18.10 -3.19
N THR A 379 -13.04 18.77 -2.47
CA THR A 379 -12.89 20.22 -2.60
C THR A 379 -11.99 20.59 -3.77
N VAL A 380 -12.37 21.63 -4.51
CA VAL A 380 -11.53 22.31 -5.50
C VAL A 380 -11.43 23.79 -5.08
N TRP A 381 -10.22 24.26 -4.90
CA TRP A 381 -9.94 25.63 -4.49
C TRP A 381 -10.15 26.61 -5.66
N ASN A 382 -10.70 27.81 -5.35
CA ASN A 382 -10.92 28.87 -6.35
C ASN A 382 -9.66 29.64 -6.77
N GLY A 383 -8.48 29.31 -6.19
CA GLY A 383 -7.22 30.01 -6.45
C GLY A 383 -7.04 31.36 -5.74
N ASP A 384 -8.03 31.82 -4.96
CA ASP A 384 -7.97 33.10 -4.23
C ASP A 384 -7.59 32.87 -2.77
N SER A 385 -6.37 33.29 -2.41
CA SER A 385 -5.85 33.14 -1.04
C SER A 385 -6.40 34.18 -0.05
N GLU A 386 -6.94 35.31 -0.53
CA GLU A 386 -7.54 36.34 0.33
C GLU A 386 -8.98 36.01 0.68
N ASN A 387 -9.72 35.43 -0.28
CA ASN A 387 -11.11 35.02 -0.12
C ASN A 387 -11.30 33.57 -0.57
N PRO A 388 -10.77 32.58 0.19
CA PRO A 388 -10.78 31.20 -0.24
C PRO A 388 -12.20 30.63 -0.26
N VAL A 389 -12.56 30.10 -1.42
CA VAL A 389 -13.76 29.33 -1.65
C VAL A 389 -13.36 27.92 -2.12
N TYR A 390 -13.89 26.92 -1.46
CA TYR A 390 -13.70 25.52 -1.81
C TYR A 390 -14.99 24.99 -2.42
N ASN A 391 -14.97 24.73 -3.72
CA ASN A 391 -16.12 24.15 -4.43
C ASN A 391 -16.16 22.66 -4.21
N TRP A 392 -17.33 22.11 -3.92
CA TRP A 392 -17.53 20.69 -3.81
C TRP A 392 -17.87 20.10 -5.18
N VAL A 393 -17.10 19.13 -5.62
CA VAL A 393 -17.32 18.40 -6.88
C VAL A 393 -17.31 16.89 -6.63
N THR A 394 -17.87 16.12 -7.54
CA THR A 394 -17.77 14.65 -7.50
C THR A 394 -16.32 14.22 -7.38
N ASN A 395 -16.03 13.23 -6.53
CA ASN A 395 -14.74 12.57 -6.51
C ASN A 395 -14.56 11.75 -7.81
N SER A 396 -13.67 12.22 -8.70
CA SER A 396 -13.40 11.59 -9.99
C SER A 396 -12.62 10.28 -9.90
N ASP A 397 -12.01 9.99 -8.75
CA ASP A 397 -11.27 8.74 -8.52
C ASP A 397 -12.24 7.54 -8.43
N VAL A 398 -13.52 7.83 -8.23
CA VAL A 398 -14.60 6.83 -8.26
C VAL A 398 -15.50 7.10 -9.47
N ASN A 399 -15.74 6.09 -10.31
CA ASN A 399 -16.57 6.22 -11.52
C ASN A 399 -18.07 6.26 -11.19
N LEU A 400 -18.47 7.10 -10.23
CA LEU A 400 -19.84 7.35 -9.79
C LEU A 400 -20.01 8.82 -9.45
N THR A 401 -21.06 9.46 -9.97
CA THR A 401 -21.32 10.89 -9.72
C THR A 401 -22.03 11.10 -8.39
N THR A 402 -21.51 12.01 -7.58
CA THR A 402 -22.11 12.44 -6.30
C THR A 402 -22.31 13.94 -6.31
N ASP A 403 -23.50 14.41 -5.92
CA ASP A 403 -23.86 15.82 -5.82
C ASP A 403 -24.52 16.18 -4.47
N SER A 404 -24.91 15.17 -3.69
CA SER A 404 -25.81 15.31 -2.53
C SER A 404 -25.49 14.30 -1.45
N PHE A 405 -26.06 14.52 -0.26
CA PHE A 405 -26.01 13.55 0.85
C PHE A 405 -27.40 13.37 1.49
N CYS A 406 -27.64 12.16 2.03
CA CYS A 406 -28.86 11.83 2.75
C CYS A 406 -28.57 11.00 4.00
N PHE A 407 -29.47 11.10 5.02
CA PHE A 407 -29.41 10.22 6.18
C PHE A 407 -30.07 8.89 5.89
N TRP A 408 -29.38 7.81 6.25
CA TRP A 408 -29.81 6.44 6.00
C TRP A 408 -29.59 5.54 7.20
N LEU A 409 -30.46 4.56 7.41
CA LEU A 409 -30.36 3.61 8.51
C LEU A 409 -30.07 2.20 7.99
N THR A 410 -29.12 1.50 8.61
CA THR A 410 -28.91 0.06 8.42
C THR A 410 -28.95 -0.66 9.75
N ASP A 411 -29.23 -1.96 9.71
CA ASP A 411 -29.01 -2.81 10.88
C ASP A 411 -27.51 -3.13 11.06
N SER A 412 -27.18 -3.88 12.12
CA SER A 412 -25.81 -4.29 12.44
C SER A 412 -25.20 -5.25 11.41
N SER A 413 -26.01 -5.83 10.51
CA SER A 413 -25.55 -6.67 9.39
C SER A 413 -25.33 -5.86 8.10
N GLY A 414 -25.60 -4.55 8.11
CA GLY A 414 -25.53 -3.67 6.94
C GLY A 414 -26.78 -3.71 6.06
N GLN A 415 -27.85 -4.41 6.47
CA GLN A 415 -29.10 -4.40 5.70
C GLN A 415 -29.79 -3.04 5.82
N SER A 416 -30.24 -2.51 4.69
CA SER A 416 -30.95 -1.22 4.61
C SER A 416 -32.29 -1.28 5.34
N LEU A 417 -32.52 -0.29 6.22
CA LEU A 417 -33.77 -0.03 6.91
C LEU A 417 -34.52 1.20 6.36
N GLY A 418 -33.88 1.92 5.41
CA GLY A 418 -34.45 3.07 4.76
C GLY A 418 -33.90 4.41 5.24
N GLN A 419 -34.58 5.49 4.81
CA GLN A 419 -34.19 6.85 5.16
C GLN A 419 -34.37 7.12 6.66
N PHE A 420 -33.34 7.67 7.30
CA PHE A 420 -33.39 8.09 8.69
C PHE A 420 -33.89 9.53 8.77
N THR A 421 -34.99 9.78 9.51
CA THR A 421 -35.69 11.07 9.50
C THR A 421 -35.68 11.85 10.83
N GLU A 422 -35.04 11.28 11.86
CA GLU A 422 -34.96 11.95 13.18
C GLU A 422 -33.85 13.01 13.24
N TRP A 423 -32.86 12.91 12.36
CA TRP A 423 -31.80 13.92 12.21
C TRP A 423 -31.92 14.61 10.86
N GLY A 424 -31.44 15.84 10.81
CA GLY A 424 -31.39 16.63 9.59
C GLY A 424 -30.47 17.84 9.73
N VAL A 425 -30.19 18.47 8.62
CA VAL A 425 -29.46 19.75 8.55
C VAL A 425 -30.50 20.86 8.24
N ASN A 426 -30.59 21.84 9.12
CA ASN A 426 -31.66 22.87 9.07
C ASN A 426 -33.09 22.28 8.99
N GLY A 427 -33.31 21.10 9.61
CA GLY A 427 -34.61 20.40 9.61
C GLY A 427 -34.88 19.54 8.37
N TYR A 428 -33.94 19.41 7.46
CA TYR A 428 -34.04 18.59 6.26
C TYR A 428 -33.13 17.36 6.32
N VAL A 429 -33.66 16.22 5.91
CA VAL A 429 -32.90 14.94 5.86
C VAL A 429 -32.06 14.78 4.60
N LEU A 430 -32.19 15.70 3.65
CA LEU A 430 -31.48 15.74 2.39
C LEU A 430 -30.68 17.03 2.30
N MET A 431 -29.40 16.90 1.98
CA MET A 431 -28.53 17.98 1.56
C MET A 431 -28.28 17.81 0.06
N LEU A 432 -28.97 18.60 -0.74
CA LEU A 432 -28.96 18.51 -2.19
C LEU A 432 -27.93 19.46 -2.78
N ASN A 433 -27.33 19.08 -3.91
CA ASN A 433 -26.40 19.95 -4.68
C ASN A 433 -25.44 20.74 -3.77
N ILE A 434 -24.60 20.05 -3.04
CA ILE A 434 -23.59 20.71 -2.20
C ILE A 434 -22.63 21.45 -3.14
N THR A 435 -22.54 22.76 -2.96
CA THR A 435 -21.90 23.63 -3.96
C THR A 435 -20.52 24.10 -3.52
N SER A 436 -20.45 24.73 -2.35
CA SER A 436 -19.20 25.36 -1.90
C SER A 436 -19.16 25.59 -0.41
N MET A 437 -17.97 25.76 0.12
CA MET A 437 -17.76 26.37 1.44
C MET A 437 -16.84 27.57 1.31
N THR A 438 -17.31 28.70 1.85
CA THR A 438 -16.59 29.99 1.86
C THR A 438 -16.04 30.23 3.26
N LYS A 439 -14.76 30.53 3.37
CA LYS A 439 -14.13 30.81 4.66
C LYS A 439 -14.69 32.09 5.26
N LEU A 440 -15.08 32.05 6.53
CA LEU A 440 -15.55 33.18 7.30
C LEU A 440 -14.38 33.85 8.02
N ASN A 441 -14.35 35.18 7.99
CA ASN A 441 -13.31 35.98 8.64
C ASN A 441 -13.47 36.02 10.17
#